data_3cc4d04d177d882eba1945d8176f52b2
#
_entry.id   3cc4d04d177d882eba1945d8176f52b2
#
_cell.length_a   1.000
_cell.length_b   1.000
_cell.length_c   1.000
_cell.angle_alpha   90.00
_cell.angle_beta   90.00
_cell.angle_gamma   90.00
#
_symmetry.space_group_name_H-M   'P 1'
#
loop_
_entity.id
_entity.type
_entity.pdbx_description
1 polymer ?
#
loop_
_entity_poly.entity_id
_entity_poly.type
_entity_poly.pdbx_seq_one_letter_code
_entity_poly.pdbx_strand_id
1 'polypeptide(L)'
;MNTFGDLNTPIITGKESAGGLFIFESIIPPKAGPPRHLHHREDEAFCVIEGKFLYECGDRRAEGGPGTYVFLPRDIPHCFQNLSDKAGKMVVICQPAGLESFFEEISAMQGPPDPARIASLGQQWGLELLGPPMAMR
;
A
#
# COMPACT_ATOMS: atom_id res chain seq x y z
N MET A 1 -9.71 7.74 0.05
CA MET A 1 -8.54 8.54 0.48
C MET A 1 -7.43 8.43 -0.56
N ASN A 2 -6.83 9.51 -0.92
CA ASN A 2 -5.71 9.52 -1.85
C ASN A 2 -4.39 9.39 -1.08
N THR A 3 -3.63 8.32 -1.35
CA THR A 3 -2.34 8.07 -0.72
C THR A 3 -1.33 7.66 -1.78
N PHE A 4 -0.24 8.45 -1.94
CA PHE A 4 0.79 8.21 -2.96
C PHE A 4 0.23 8.11 -4.39
N GLY A 5 -0.90 8.79 -4.68
CA GLY A 5 -1.58 8.72 -5.97
C GLY A 5 -2.64 7.63 -6.09
N ASP A 6 -2.70 6.70 -5.16
CA ASP A 6 -3.71 5.64 -5.15
C ASP A 6 -4.98 6.11 -4.46
N LEU A 7 -6.13 5.62 -4.91
CA LEU A 7 -7.40 5.85 -4.25
C LEU A 7 -7.72 4.66 -3.36
N ASN A 8 -7.68 4.87 -2.05
CA ASN A 8 -7.93 3.83 -1.05
C ASN A 8 -9.26 4.07 -0.36
N THR A 9 -10.13 3.06 -0.40
CA THR A 9 -11.47 3.12 0.20
C THR A 9 -11.57 2.10 1.32
N PRO A 10 -11.68 2.54 2.60
CA PRO A 10 -11.83 1.61 3.71
C PRO A 10 -13.10 0.77 3.58
N ILE A 11 -12.99 -0.52 3.90
CA ILE A 11 -14.10 -1.47 3.93
C ILE A 11 -14.35 -1.90 5.38
N ILE A 12 -13.30 -2.33 6.08
CA ILE A 12 -13.35 -2.67 7.51
C ILE A 12 -12.17 -1.99 8.19
N THR A 13 -12.44 -1.28 9.28
CA THR A 13 -11.40 -0.58 10.03
C THR A 13 -11.20 -1.22 11.41
N GLY A 14 -10.21 -0.74 12.14
CA GLY A 14 -10.00 -1.14 13.51
C GLY A 14 -11.19 -0.87 14.41
N LYS A 15 -12.02 0.11 14.05
CA LYS A 15 -13.24 0.42 14.80
C LYS A 15 -14.25 -0.74 14.79
N GLU A 16 -14.48 -1.34 13.61
CA GLU A 16 -15.41 -2.47 13.49
C GLU A 16 -14.80 -3.78 13.97
N SER A 17 -13.49 -3.94 13.85
CA SER A 17 -12.79 -5.20 14.09
C SER A 17 -12.08 -5.28 15.44
N ALA A 18 -12.35 -4.35 16.36
CA ALA A 18 -11.67 -4.26 17.67
C ALA A 18 -10.13 -4.21 17.52
N GLY A 19 -9.65 -3.47 16.51
CA GLY A 19 -8.23 -3.30 16.26
C GLY A 19 -7.59 -4.44 15.48
N GLY A 20 -8.34 -5.46 15.07
CA GLY A 20 -7.80 -6.67 14.47
C GLY A 20 -7.42 -6.56 13.00
N LEU A 21 -8.24 -5.85 12.21
CA LEU A 21 -8.07 -5.78 10.77
C LEU A 21 -8.35 -4.39 10.22
N PHE A 22 -7.59 -4.03 9.18
CA PHE A 22 -7.93 -2.95 8.28
C PHE A 22 -7.99 -3.52 6.87
N ILE A 23 -9.18 -3.49 6.25
CA ILE A 23 -9.39 -3.97 4.87
C ILE A 23 -9.82 -2.78 4.04
N PHE A 24 -9.17 -2.59 2.90
CA PHE A 24 -9.50 -1.51 1.98
C PHE A 24 -9.38 -1.94 0.53
N GLU A 25 -10.14 -1.26 -0.33
CA GLU A 25 -10.01 -1.36 -1.77
C GLU A 25 -9.03 -0.29 -2.23
N SER A 26 -8.10 -0.65 -3.10
CA SER A 26 -7.12 0.28 -3.64
C SER A 26 -7.22 0.31 -5.16
N ILE A 27 -7.36 1.52 -5.72
CA ILE A 27 -7.31 1.74 -7.16
C ILE A 27 -5.97 2.41 -7.47
N ILE A 28 -5.17 1.75 -8.29
CA ILE A 28 -3.80 2.16 -8.60
C ILE A 28 -3.75 2.64 -10.06
N PRO A 29 -3.28 3.87 -10.31
CA PRO A 29 -3.14 4.40 -11.67
C PRO A 29 -2.25 3.53 -12.57
N PRO A 30 -2.38 3.67 -13.90
CA PRO A 30 -1.52 2.93 -14.83
C PRO A 30 -0.03 3.14 -14.52
N LYS A 31 0.74 2.05 -14.53
CA LYS A 31 2.19 2.03 -14.31
C LYS A 31 2.66 2.51 -12.95
N ALA A 32 1.74 2.88 -12.05
CA ALA A 32 2.06 3.41 -10.73
C ALA A 32 2.28 2.32 -9.69
N GLY A 33 2.86 2.73 -8.58
CA GLY A 33 3.07 1.92 -7.39
C GLY A 33 3.76 2.75 -6.32
N PRO A 34 3.78 2.28 -5.08
CA PRO A 34 4.37 3.02 -3.98
C PRO A 34 5.90 2.98 -4.02
N PRO A 35 6.56 3.86 -3.26
CA PRO A 35 7.97 3.70 -2.95
C PRO A 35 8.24 2.35 -2.29
N ARG A 36 9.46 1.83 -2.43
CA ARG A 36 9.88 0.66 -1.67
C ARG A 36 9.85 1.00 -0.18
N HIS A 37 9.19 0.17 0.61
CA HIS A 37 8.95 0.44 2.03
C HIS A 37 8.77 -0.85 2.82
N LEU A 38 8.70 -0.73 4.12
CA LEU A 38 8.29 -1.82 5.00
C LEU A 38 7.37 -1.30 6.10
N HIS A 39 6.58 -2.18 6.64
CA HIS A 39 5.74 -1.92 7.81
C HIS A 39 6.28 -2.69 9.00
N HIS A 40 6.52 -1.99 10.12
CA HIS A 40 6.97 -2.62 11.36
C HIS A 40 5.83 -3.20 12.19
N ARG A 41 4.59 -2.78 11.92
CA ARG A 41 3.43 -3.15 12.74
C ARG A 41 2.45 -4.10 12.08
N GLU A 42 2.35 -4.08 10.75
CA GLU A 42 1.33 -4.81 10.02
C GLU A 42 1.91 -5.87 9.09
N ASP A 43 1.25 -7.03 9.05
CA ASP A 43 1.32 -7.93 7.91
C ASP A 43 0.25 -7.51 6.91
N GLU A 44 0.53 -7.68 5.62
CA GLU A 44 -0.40 -7.33 4.56
C GLU A 44 -0.65 -8.51 3.64
N ALA A 45 -1.90 -8.68 3.22
CA ALA A 45 -2.27 -9.58 2.15
C ALA A 45 -2.97 -8.78 1.05
N PHE A 46 -2.62 -9.07 -0.20
CA PHE A 46 -3.18 -8.39 -1.36
C PHE A 46 -3.93 -9.41 -2.22
N CYS A 47 -5.12 -9.03 -2.68
CA CYS A 47 -5.86 -9.77 -3.69
C CYS A 47 -6.07 -8.89 -4.90
N VAL A 48 -5.53 -9.29 -6.06
CA VAL A 48 -5.72 -8.55 -7.31
C VAL A 48 -7.13 -8.81 -7.83
N ILE A 49 -7.88 -7.74 -8.06
CA ILE A 49 -9.25 -7.81 -8.61
C ILE A 49 -9.23 -7.49 -10.10
N GLU A 50 -8.52 -6.43 -10.50
CA GLU A 50 -8.41 -6.00 -11.90
C GLU A 50 -6.98 -5.57 -12.18
N GLY A 51 -6.48 -5.89 -13.37
CA GLY A 51 -5.17 -5.48 -13.82
C GLY A 51 -4.12 -6.56 -13.62
N LYS A 52 -2.88 -6.19 -13.93
CA LYS A 52 -1.72 -7.05 -13.75
C LYS A 52 -0.67 -6.30 -12.95
N PHE A 53 -0.15 -6.95 -11.92
CA PHE A 53 0.78 -6.34 -10.99
C PHE A 53 2.07 -7.14 -10.88
N LEU A 54 3.17 -6.41 -10.70
CA LEU A 54 4.44 -6.96 -10.26
C LEU A 54 4.62 -6.64 -8.78
N TYR A 55 4.94 -7.65 -7.98
CA TYR A 55 5.25 -7.50 -6.56
C TYR A 55 6.71 -7.82 -6.30
N GLU A 56 7.36 -7.00 -5.47
CA GLU A 56 8.66 -7.31 -4.89
C GLU A 56 8.50 -7.47 -3.38
N CYS A 57 9.06 -8.56 -2.83
CA CYS A 57 9.09 -8.81 -1.39
C CYS A 57 10.48 -9.35 -1.05
N GLY A 58 11.30 -8.53 -0.38
CA GLY A 58 12.71 -8.83 -0.19
C GLY A 58 13.41 -8.90 -1.56
N ASP A 59 14.00 -10.04 -1.86
CA ASP A 59 14.68 -10.31 -3.14
C ASP A 59 13.79 -11.11 -4.12
N ARG A 60 12.54 -11.37 -3.77
CA ARG A 60 11.60 -12.14 -4.58
C ARG A 60 10.72 -11.22 -5.41
N ARG A 61 10.34 -11.71 -6.58
CA ARG A 61 9.40 -11.03 -7.48
C ARG A 61 8.34 -12.02 -7.94
N ALA A 62 7.11 -11.52 -8.09
CA ALA A 62 6.02 -12.31 -8.64
C ALA A 62 5.07 -11.39 -9.41
N GLU A 63 4.59 -11.86 -10.56
CA GLU A 63 3.55 -11.18 -11.33
C GLU A 63 2.24 -11.93 -11.17
N GLY A 64 1.12 -11.20 -11.22
CA GLY A 64 -0.18 -11.82 -11.21
C GLY A 64 -1.30 -10.90 -11.64
N GLY A 65 -2.33 -11.51 -12.22
CA GLY A 65 -3.58 -10.87 -12.62
C GLY A 65 -4.71 -11.15 -11.63
N PRO A 66 -5.96 -10.96 -12.07
CA PRO A 66 -7.13 -11.16 -11.19
C PRO A 66 -7.14 -12.54 -10.51
N GLY A 67 -7.43 -12.55 -9.22
CA GLY A 67 -7.42 -13.77 -8.40
C GLY A 67 -6.07 -14.11 -7.77
N THR A 68 -5.03 -13.32 -8.02
CA THR A 68 -3.72 -13.49 -7.38
C THR A 68 -3.77 -12.99 -5.96
N TYR A 69 -3.25 -13.79 -5.02
CA TYR A 69 -3.07 -13.41 -3.62
C TYR A 69 -1.59 -13.34 -3.31
N VAL A 70 -1.17 -12.27 -2.64
CA VAL A 70 0.23 -12.07 -2.24
C VAL A 70 0.26 -11.72 -0.75
N PHE A 71 1.17 -12.36 -0.02
CA PHE A 71 1.40 -12.04 1.38
C PHE A 71 2.72 -11.29 1.54
N LEU A 72 2.65 -10.12 2.18
CA LEU A 72 3.79 -9.27 2.46
C LEU A 72 3.97 -9.16 3.97
N PRO A 73 4.87 -9.97 4.57
CA PRO A 73 5.08 -9.95 6.02
C PRO A 73 5.64 -8.62 6.51
N ARG A 74 5.33 -8.28 7.76
CA ARG A 74 5.95 -7.11 8.42
C ARG A 74 7.47 -7.23 8.41
N ASP A 75 8.15 -6.10 8.46
CA ASP A 75 9.61 -5.98 8.51
C ASP A 75 10.35 -6.45 7.26
N ILE A 76 9.65 -6.84 6.20
CA ILE A 76 10.27 -7.21 4.92
C ILE A 76 10.03 -6.08 3.91
N PRO A 77 11.09 -5.51 3.33
CA PRO A 77 10.94 -4.47 2.31
C PRO A 77 10.14 -4.95 1.11
N HIS A 78 9.18 -4.14 0.67
CA HIS A 78 8.33 -4.51 -0.45
C HIS A 78 7.83 -3.30 -1.23
N CYS A 79 7.34 -3.56 -2.42
CA CYS A 79 6.62 -2.62 -3.26
C CYS A 79 5.88 -3.39 -4.35
N PHE A 80 5.09 -2.67 -5.13
CA PHE A 80 4.41 -3.24 -6.29
C PHE A 80 4.31 -2.19 -7.39
N GLN A 81 3.97 -2.64 -8.60
CA GLN A 81 3.70 -1.77 -9.74
C GLN A 81 2.54 -2.33 -10.56
N ASN A 82 1.62 -1.45 -10.94
CA ASN A 82 0.62 -1.76 -11.94
C ASN A 82 1.30 -1.79 -13.30
N LEU A 83 1.34 -2.96 -13.93
CA LEU A 83 2.03 -3.15 -15.20
C LEU A 83 1.18 -2.76 -16.40
N SER A 84 -0.11 -2.48 -16.22
CA SER A 84 -1.02 -2.20 -17.33
C SER A 84 -1.14 -0.71 -17.64
N ASP A 85 -1.75 -0.41 -18.79
CA ASP A 85 -2.03 0.94 -19.26
C ASP A 85 -3.37 1.48 -18.71
N LYS A 86 -4.03 0.72 -17.85
CA LYS A 86 -5.30 1.08 -17.21
C LYS A 86 -5.14 1.04 -15.71
N ALA A 87 -6.02 1.73 -15.00
CA ALA A 87 -6.07 1.62 -13.55
C ALA A 87 -6.35 0.17 -13.14
N GLY A 88 -5.69 -0.27 -12.08
CA GLY A 88 -5.89 -1.59 -11.50
C GLY A 88 -6.58 -1.48 -10.15
N LYS A 89 -7.08 -2.62 -9.66
CA LYS A 89 -7.81 -2.69 -8.40
C LYS A 89 -7.33 -3.87 -7.58
N MET A 90 -7.11 -3.62 -6.30
CA MET A 90 -6.76 -4.64 -5.30
C MET A 90 -7.63 -4.50 -4.07
N VAL A 91 -7.82 -5.59 -3.36
CA VAL A 91 -8.27 -5.58 -1.96
C VAL A 91 -7.05 -5.87 -1.10
N VAL A 92 -6.84 -5.04 -0.10
CA VAL A 92 -5.69 -5.12 0.81
C VAL A 92 -6.19 -5.39 2.21
N ILE A 93 -5.56 -6.34 2.89
CA ILE A 93 -5.86 -6.72 4.27
C ILE A 93 -4.62 -6.46 5.10
N CYS A 94 -4.75 -5.62 6.13
CA CYS A 94 -3.69 -5.34 7.10
C CYS A 94 -4.06 -5.91 8.46
N GLN A 95 -3.13 -6.55 9.11
CA GLN A 95 -3.28 -7.12 10.45
C GLN A 95 -2.07 -6.74 11.31
N PRO A 96 -2.26 -6.08 12.46
CA PRO A 96 -3.51 -5.51 12.98
C PRO A 96 -3.96 -4.27 12.20
N ALA A 97 -5.06 -3.65 12.62
CA ALA A 97 -5.47 -2.36 12.11
C ALA A 97 -4.54 -1.24 12.62
N GLY A 98 -4.61 -0.07 12.00
CA GLY A 98 -3.82 1.11 12.39
C GLY A 98 -3.39 1.95 11.21
N LEU A 99 -3.09 1.33 10.07
CA LEU A 99 -2.59 2.03 8.88
C LEU A 99 -3.62 3.04 8.33
N GLU A 100 -4.90 2.85 8.59
CA GLU A 100 -5.96 3.77 8.19
C GLU A 100 -5.73 5.18 8.74
N SER A 101 -5.16 5.31 9.93
CA SER A 101 -4.86 6.62 10.51
C SER A 101 -3.75 7.34 9.74
N PHE A 102 -2.74 6.62 9.30
CA PHE A 102 -1.70 7.18 8.44
C PHE A 102 -2.29 7.65 7.11
N PHE A 103 -3.16 6.85 6.50
CA PHE A 103 -3.82 7.22 5.25
C PHE A 103 -4.69 8.48 5.41
N GLU A 104 -5.43 8.58 6.51
CA GLU A 104 -6.24 9.75 6.80
C GLU A 104 -5.38 11.02 6.91
N GLU A 105 -4.26 10.94 7.61
CA GLU A 105 -3.36 12.07 7.77
C GLU A 105 -2.72 12.51 6.44
N ILE A 106 -2.29 11.54 5.61
CA ILE A 106 -1.75 11.87 4.28
C ILE A 106 -2.81 12.50 3.40
N SER A 107 -4.01 11.93 3.36
CA SER A 107 -5.07 12.42 2.48
C SER A 107 -5.56 13.82 2.88
N ALA A 108 -5.37 14.21 4.13
CA ALA A 108 -5.72 15.53 4.62
C ALA A 108 -4.66 16.60 4.33
N MET A 109 -3.47 16.22 3.89
CA MET A 109 -2.42 17.16 3.53
C MET A 109 -2.83 18.01 2.33
N GLN A 110 -2.56 19.32 2.40
CA GLN A 110 -2.84 20.24 1.32
C GLN A 110 -1.56 20.60 0.57
N GLY A 111 -1.72 20.90 -0.72
CA GLY A 111 -0.62 21.28 -1.60
C GLY A 111 0.18 20.10 -2.13
N PRO A 112 1.34 20.36 -2.76
CA PRO A 112 2.19 19.31 -3.30
C PRO A 112 2.68 18.37 -2.19
N PRO A 113 2.85 17.06 -2.48
CA PRO A 113 3.40 16.15 -1.49
C PRO A 113 4.80 16.60 -1.04
N ASP A 114 5.02 16.57 0.29
CA ASP A 114 6.34 16.80 0.88
C ASP A 114 6.92 15.44 1.29
N PRO A 115 7.93 14.91 0.56
CA PRO A 115 8.48 13.59 0.85
C PRO A 115 9.04 13.45 2.28
N ALA A 116 9.68 14.50 2.78
CA ALA A 116 10.26 14.47 4.13
C ALA A 116 9.17 14.39 5.19
N ARG A 117 8.08 15.12 5.02
CA ARG A 117 6.94 15.08 5.94
C ARG A 117 6.22 13.74 5.90
N ILE A 118 6.05 13.18 4.71
CA ILE A 118 5.43 11.85 4.54
C ILE A 118 6.29 10.79 5.21
N ALA A 119 7.62 10.83 5.02
CA ALA A 119 8.54 9.89 5.67
C ALA A 119 8.50 10.01 7.19
N SER A 120 8.49 11.23 7.71
CA SER A 120 8.41 11.48 9.16
C SER A 120 7.09 10.98 9.74
N LEU A 121 5.98 11.25 9.07
CA LEU A 121 4.66 10.79 9.48
C LEU A 121 4.58 9.26 9.42
N GLY A 122 5.15 8.65 8.38
CA GLY A 122 5.21 7.21 8.26
C GLY A 122 5.89 6.55 9.45
N GLN A 123 7.00 7.12 9.92
CA GLN A 123 7.70 6.60 11.09
C GLN A 123 6.81 6.53 12.33
N GLN A 124 5.92 7.50 12.51
CA GLN A 124 4.97 7.47 13.63
C GLN A 124 4.03 6.27 13.57
N TRP A 125 3.74 5.78 12.37
CA TRP A 125 2.84 4.65 12.14
C TRP A 125 3.57 3.36 11.81
N GLY A 126 4.88 3.32 11.99
CA GLY A 126 5.70 2.13 11.78
C GLY A 126 6.00 1.84 10.31
N LEU A 127 5.84 2.82 9.43
CA LEU A 127 6.18 2.70 8.01
C LEU A 127 7.53 3.35 7.75
N GLU A 128 8.42 2.63 7.05
CA GLU A 128 9.75 3.10 6.70
C GLU A 128 9.90 3.11 5.18
N LEU A 129 10.22 4.28 4.61
CA LEU A 129 10.47 4.42 3.18
C LEU A 129 11.94 4.11 2.88
N LEU A 130 12.19 3.23 1.91
CA LEU A 130 13.51 2.67 1.65
C LEU A 130 14.06 2.98 0.25
N GLY A 131 13.22 3.42 -0.67
CA GLY A 131 13.67 3.69 -2.03
C GLY A 131 12.53 4.18 -2.93
N PRO A 132 12.85 4.54 -4.18
CA PRO A 132 11.84 5.06 -5.10
C PRO A 132 10.89 3.98 -5.57
N PRO A 133 9.70 4.38 -6.11
CA PRO A 133 8.83 3.46 -6.83
C PRO A 133 9.55 2.73 -7.96
N MET A 134 9.10 1.52 -8.31
CA MET A 134 9.70 0.74 -9.39
C MET A 134 9.74 1.47 -10.73
N ALA A 135 8.70 2.25 -11.04
CA ALA A 135 8.62 3.01 -12.28
C ALA A 135 9.73 4.07 -12.40
N MET A 136 10.38 4.43 -11.31
CA MET A 136 11.43 5.46 -11.25
C MET A 136 12.83 4.87 -11.12
N ARG A 137 12.96 3.56 -11.21
CA ARG A 137 14.24 2.86 -11.09
C ARG A 137 14.78 2.38 -12.41
#